data_3df93cf10e8921d0137ccd901e1b110d
#
_entry.id   3df93cf10e8921d0137ccd901e1b110d
#
_cell.length_a   1.000
_cell.length_b   1.000
_cell.length_c   1.000
_cell.angle_alpha   90.00
_cell.angle_beta   90.00
_cell.angle_gamma   90.00
#
_symmetry.space_group_name_H-M   'P 1'
#
loop_
_entity.id
_entity.type
_entity.pdbx_description
1 polymer ?
#
loop_
_entity_poly.entity_id
_entity_poly.type
_entity_poly.pdbx_seq_one_letter_code
_entity_poly.pdbx_strand_id
1 'polypeptide(L)'
;MRQLASFLLLLCPLCTTAQSLDTDTTQTIKEVVVNGFRISGNVLASSPVQTLSHADMERLGIHDMGDALKRFAGVQVKDYGGVGGMKTVNIRGLGAGHTGVVYDGVQVDDCQSGQVDLSRFTLDNISLISLQIGQDDNIYQSAKSYASAGMINISTLQDYTVHNDKSTRKKTDLSTTIRTGSYGFFSPSLLFHQQFSRLGIGAYGSYERADGVYAFKLKNGIKTINERRNNSDIETWRGEINLDYQLNDKQTLKWKTYGFTSHRGLPGAV
;
A
#
# COMPACT_ATOMS: atom_id res chain seq x y z
N MET A 1 -24.74 -40.50 -16.52
CA MET A 1 -25.25 -39.17 -16.95
C MET A 1 -26.61 -38.78 -16.37
N ARG A 2 -27.48 -39.72 -15.97
CA ARG A 2 -28.82 -39.36 -15.35
C ARG A 2 -28.74 -38.91 -13.90
N GLN A 3 -27.73 -39.21 -13.14
CA GLN A 3 -27.58 -38.82 -11.73
C GLN A 3 -27.01 -37.40 -11.55
N LEU A 4 -26.23 -36.86 -12.49
CA LEU A 4 -25.72 -35.51 -12.48
C LEU A 4 -26.80 -34.46 -12.75
N ALA A 5 -27.82 -34.80 -13.54
CA ALA A 5 -28.93 -33.90 -13.81
C ALA A 5 -29.87 -33.73 -12.62
N SER A 6 -30.00 -34.74 -11.74
CA SER A 6 -30.81 -34.67 -10.51
C SER A 6 -30.17 -33.82 -9.44
N PHE A 7 -28.84 -33.73 -9.39
CA PHE A 7 -28.13 -32.88 -8.41
C PHE A 7 -28.18 -31.40 -8.78
N LEU A 8 -28.24 -31.08 -10.06
CA LEU A 8 -28.33 -29.70 -10.54
C LEU A 8 -29.74 -29.09 -10.32
N LEU A 9 -30.77 -29.92 -10.25
CA LEU A 9 -32.15 -29.47 -10.01
C LEU A 9 -32.46 -29.21 -8.54
N LEU A 10 -31.63 -29.69 -7.61
CA LEU A 10 -31.82 -29.47 -6.16
C LEU A 10 -31.20 -28.14 -5.65
N LEU A 11 -30.37 -27.47 -6.48
CA LEU A 11 -29.77 -26.19 -6.14
C LEU A 11 -30.62 -24.96 -6.54
N CYS A 12 -31.73 -25.17 -7.26
CA CYS A 12 -32.54 -24.08 -7.80
C CYS A 12 -33.59 -23.47 -6.86
N PRO A 13 -34.02 -24.05 -5.73
CA PRO A 13 -35.05 -23.44 -4.89
C PRO A 13 -34.53 -22.43 -3.85
N LEU A 14 -33.22 -22.13 -3.81
CA LEU A 14 -32.66 -21.18 -2.84
C LEU A 14 -32.62 -19.71 -3.31
N CYS A 15 -33.07 -19.43 -4.52
CA CYS A 15 -33.02 -18.07 -5.09
C CYS A 15 -34.38 -17.33 -5.16
N THR A 16 -35.45 -17.83 -4.54
CA THR A 16 -36.78 -17.21 -4.68
C THR A 16 -37.38 -16.58 -3.43
N THR A 17 -36.57 -16.03 -2.53
CA THR A 17 -37.09 -15.22 -1.43
C THR A 17 -36.33 -13.90 -1.28
N ALA A 18 -36.33 -13.08 -2.31
CA ALA A 18 -35.82 -11.72 -2.19
C ALA A 18 -36.63 -10.76 -3.08
N GLN A 19 -37.88 -10.57 -2.73
CA GLN A 19 -38.66 -9.37 -3.14
C GLN A 19 -39.72 -9.09 -2.07
N SER A 20 -39.32 -8.34 -1.06
CA SER A 20 -40.24 -7.48 -0.33
C SER A 20 -39.98 -6.05 -0.81
N LEU A 21 -40.94 -5.52 -1.59
CA LEU A 21 -41.03 -4.10 -1.80
C LEU A 21 -41.35 -3.47 -0.43
N ASP A 22 -40.36 -2.82 0.14
CA ASP A 22 -40.58 -1.94 1.28
C ASP A 22 -40.55 -0.50 0.84
N THR A 23 -41.65 0.10 1.15
CA THR A 23 -42.16 1.45 0.98
C THR A 23 -41.16 2.46 1.53
N ASP A 24 -40.86 3.45 0.70
CA ASP A 24 -40.43 4.82 0.96
C ASP A 24 -40.13 5.16 2.44
N THR A 25 -38.93 4.87 2.89
CA THR A 25 -38.42 5.39 4.15
C THR A 25 -37.31 6.37 3.81
N THR A 26 -37.59 7.65 3.99
CA THR A 26 -36.61 8.71 3.98
C THR A 26 -35.46 8.31 4.92
N GLN A 27 -34.38 7.78 4.36
CA GLN A 27 -33.14 7.57 5.11
C GLN A 27 -32.57 8.96 5.40
N THR A 28 -32.69 9.38 6.64
CA THR A 28 -31.87 10.46 7.16
C THR A 28 -30.41 10.05 7.00
N ILE A 29 -29.74 10.67 6.04
CA ILE A 29 -28.30 10.54 5.86
C ILE A 29 -27.69 11.02 7.18
N LYS A 30 -27.13 10.10 7.96
CA LYS A 30 -26.32 10.47 9.12
C LYS A 30 -25.26 11.42 8.61
N GLU A 31 -25.21 12.60 9.24
CA GLU A 31 -24.14 13.56 9.02
C GLU A 31 -22.81 12.81 8.97
N VAL A 32 -22.15 12.88 7.81
CA VAL A 32 -20.80 12.36 7.67
C VAL A 32 -19.93 13.36 8.42
N VAL A 33 -19.70 13.10 9.68
CA VAL A 33 -18.64 13.79 10.43
C VAL A 33 -17.35 13.38 9.76
N VAL A 34 -16.88 14.23 8.85
CA VAL A 34 -15.51 14.17 8.36
C VAL A 34 -14.64 14.51 9.56
N ASN A 35 -14.29 13.50 10.32
CA ASN A 35 -13.18 13.60 11.26
C ASN A 35 -11.95 13.80 10.38
N GLY A 36 -11.66 15.08 10.08
CA GLY A 36 -10.39 15.44 9.52
C GLY A 36 -9.34 14.81 10.43
N PHE A 37 -8.48 13.99 9.87
CA PHE A 37 -7.37 13.41 10.59
C PHE A 37 -6.62 14.55 11.29
N ARG A 38 -6.89 14.75 12.56
CA ARG A 38 -5.95 15.44 13.41
C ARG A 38 -4.74 14.50 13.48
N ILE A 39 -3.72 14.80 12.72
CA ILE A 39 -2.38 14.33 13.01
C ILE A 39 -2.19 14.71 14.49
N SER A 40 -2.27 13.68 15.36
CA SER A 40 -2.19 13.86 16.81
C SER A 40 -0.73 14.21 17.14
N GLY A 41 -0.50 15.45 17.29
CA GLY A 41 0.77 16.07 17.57
C GLY A 41 0.68 17.45 16.95
N ASN A 42 0.90 18.49 17.72
CA ASN A 42 1.01 19.85 17.21
C ASN A 42 2.06 19.85 16.10
N VAL A 43 1.63 19.58 14.86
CA VAL A 43 2.47 19.80 13.69
C VAL A 43 2.43 21.31 13.43
N LEU A 44 3.05 22.04 14.32
CA LEU A 44 3.77 23.25 13.98
C LEU A 44 5.04 22.79 13.25
N ALA A 45 4.88 21.93 12.23
CA ALA A 45 5.99 21.61 11.36
C ALA A 45 6.38 22.91 10.68
N SER A 46 7.58 23.38 10.94
CA SER A 46 8.19 24.52 10.25
C SER A 46 8.31 24.25 8.73
N SER A 47 8.04 23.03 8.30
CA SER A 47 8.15 22.53 6.94
C SER A 47 6.79 22.08 6.41
N PRO A 48 6.46 22.31 5.12
CA PRO A 48 5.22 21.85 4.51
C PRO A 48 5.17 20.32 4.48
N VAL A 49 4.12 19.75 5.07
CA VAL A 49 3.81 18.32 5.04
C VAL A 49 2.64 18.10 4.10
N GLN A 50 2.80 17.16 3.17
CA GLN A 50 1.73 16.68 2.30
C GLN A 50 1.35 15.26 2.74
N THR A 51 0.07 14.96 2.79
CA THR A 51 -0.42 13.66 3.25
C THR A 51 -1.39 13.02 2.26
N LEU A 52 -1.39 11.70 2.20
CA LEU A 52 -2.33 10.90 1.43
C LEU A 52 -2.80 9.74 2.30
N SER A 53 -4.07 9.74 2.68
CA SER A 53 -4.67 8.72 3.53
C SER A 53 -5.11 7.49 2.73
N HIS A 54 -5.33 6.37 3.40
CA HIS A 54 -5.90 5.16 2.80
C HIS A 54 -7.23 5.44 2.08
N ALA A 55 -8.12 6.17 2.72
CA ALA A 55 -9.41 6.57 2.14
C ALA A 55 -9.26 7.46 0.89
N ASP A 56 -8.24 8.32 0.84
CA ASP A 56 -7.95 9.12 -0.35
C ASP A 56 -7.40 8.25 -1.47
N MET A 57 -6.54 7.28 -1.16
CA MET A 57 -6.02 6.33 -2.15
C MET A 57 -7.14 5.50 -2.76
N GLU A 58 -8.05 4.96 -1.95
CA GLU A 58 -9.23 4.22 -2.43
C GLU A 58 -10.15 5.10 -3.28
N ARG A 59 -10.50 6.30 -2.82
CA ARG A 59 -11.36 7.24 -3.52
C ARG A 59 -10.80 7.66 -4.88
N LEU A 60 -9.48 7.78 -4.98
CA LEU A 60 -8.77 8.16 -6.20
C LEU A 60 -8.44 6.97 -7.11
N GLY A 61 -8.76 5.73 -6.69
CA GLY A 61 -8.44 4.52 -7.42
C GLY A 61 -6.94 4.28 -7.58
N ILE A 62 -6.16 4.65 -6.58
CA ILE A 62 -4.70 4.49 -6.59
C ILE A 62 -4.38 3.10 -6.07
N HIS A 63 -3.70 2.29 -6.87
CA HIS A 63 -3.37 0.91 -6.54
C HIS A 63 -1.87 0.62 -6.48
N ASP A 64 -1.06 1.61 -6.79
CA ASP A 64 0.39 1.49 -6.91
C ASP A 64 1.09 2.60 -6.13
N MET A 65 2.19 2.26 -5.45
CA MET A 65 2.96 3.21 -4.65
C MET A 65 3.50 4.38 -5.50
N GLY A 66 3.92 4.09 -6.73
CA GLY A 66 4.41 5.13 -7.63
C GLY A 66 3.33 6.13 -8.00
N ASP A 67 2.09 5.67 -8.22
CA ASP A 67 0.97 6.55 -8.53
C ASP A 67 0.53 7.37 -7.30
N ALA A 68 0.62 6.78 -6.10
CA ALA A 68 0.40 7.52 -4.86
C ALA A 68 1.40 8.68 -4.72
N LEU A 69 2.67 8.41 -4.95
CA LEU A 69 3.74 9.40 -4.78
C LEU A 69 3.76 10.49 -5.86
N LYS A 70 3.26 10.21 -7.07
CA LYS A 70 3.06 11.24 -8.11
C LYS A 70 2.04 12.32 -7.71
N ARG A 71 1.23 12.08 -6.69
CA ARG A 71 0.25 13.07 -6.18
C ARG A 71 0.88 14.17 -5.35
N PHE A 72 2.08 13.94 -4.84
CA PHE A 72 2.79 14.93 -4.04
C PHE A 72 3.49 15.97 -4.91
N ALA A 73 3.35 17.23 -4.56
CA ALA A 73 4.02 18.31 -5.28
C ALA A 73 5.54 18.24 -5.08
N GLY A 74 6.28 18.40 -6.18
CA GLY A 74 7.74 18.37 -6.18
C GLY A 74 8.35 16.96 -6.16
N VAL A 75 7.54 15.92 -6.37
CA VAL A 75 7.96 14.53 -6.47
C VAL A 75 7.98 14.07 -7.91
N GLN A 76 9.06 13.42 -8.31
CA GLN A 76 9.20 12.72 -9.56
C GLN A 76 9.42 11.23 -9.30
N VAL A 77 8.54 10.40 -9.84
CA VAL A 77 8.67 8.94 -9.77
C VAL A 77 9.33 8.46 -11.07
N LYS A 78 10.41 7.74 -10.94
CA LYS A 78 11.07 7.04 -12.03
C LYS A 78 10.69 5.57 -11.96
N ASP A 79 10.04 5.10 -13.01
CA ASP A 79 9.60 3.72 -13.18
C ASP A 79 10.51 3.01 -14.18
N TYR A 80 11.09 1.90 -13.77
CA TYR A 80 12.07 1.15 -14.58
C TYR A 80 11.47 -0.06 -15.29
N GLY A 81 10.15 -0.19 -15.35
CA GLY A 81 9.62 -1.30 -16.12
C GLY A 81 8.18 -1.75 -15.85
N GLY A 82 7.24 -0.88 -15.60
CA GLY A 82 5.81 -1.23 -15.50
C GLY A 82 5.46 -2.07 -14.29
N VAL A 83 4.63 -3.10 -14.47
CA VAL A 83 4.28 -4.01 -13.37
C VAL A 83 5.53 -4.70 -12.87
N GLY A 84 5.84 -4.54 -11.57
CA GLY A 84 7.03 -5.12 -10.95
C GLY A 84 8.36 -4.42 -11.24
N GLY A 85 8.38 -3.38 -12.05
CA GLY A 85 9.56 -2.56 -12.24
C GLY A 85 9.98 -1.83 -10.96
N MET A 86 11.28 -1.64 -10.78
CA MET A 86 11.79 -0.82 -9.69
C MET A 86 11.21 0.60 -9.81
N LYS A 87 10.78 1.18 -8.69
CA LYS A 87 10.26 2.53 -8.61
C LYS A 87 11.05 3.35 -7.63
N THR A 88 11.71 4.38 -8.12
CA THR A 88 12.46 5.31 -7.26
C THR A 88 11.83 6.69 -7.28
N VAL A 89 12.05 7.42 -6.21
CA VAL A 89 11.51 8.76 -6.03
C VAL A 89 12.63 9.77 -5.93
N ASN A 90 12.44 10.85 -6.64
CA ASN A 90 13.29 12.02 -6.62
C ASN A 90 12.49 13.22 -6.13
N ILE A 91 12.95 13.86 -5.08
CA ILE A 91 12.32 15.04 -4.51
C ILE A 91 13.08 16.28 -5.01
N ARG A 92 12.35 17.23 -5.60
CA ARG A 92 12.88 18.51 -6.12
C ARG A 92 14.10 18.40 -7.04
N GLY A 93 14.25 17.28 -7.76
CA GLY A 93 15.36 17.08 -8.70
C GLY A 93 16.71 16.74 -8.05
N LEU A 94 16.77 16.50 -6.71
CA LEU A 94 18.02 16.27 -5.99
C LEU A 94 18.54 14.83 -6.11
N GLY A 95 17.77 13.94 -6.74
CA GLY A 95 18.15 12.55 -6.95
C GLY A 95 17.55 11.58 -5.93
N ALA A 96 17.33 10.34 -6.36
CA ALA A 96 16.66 9.33 -5.54
C ALA A 96 17.51 8.88 -4.33
N GLY A 97 18.83 8.98 -4.40
CA GLY A 97 19.73 8.67 -3.27
C GLY A 97 19.64 9.68 -2.12
N HIS A 98 19.04 10.85 -2.36
CA HIS A 98 18.83 11.88 -1.34
C HIS A 98 17.40 11.91 -0.79
N THR A 99 16.57 10.93 -1.13
CA THR A 99 15.21 10.78 -0.61
C THR A 99 15.22 9.81 0.56
N GLY A 100 14.84 10.28 1.74
CA GLY A 100 14.66 9.42 2.92
C GLY A 100 13.32 8.69 2.85
N VAL A 101 13.32 7.41 3.21
CA VAL A 101 12.10 6.60 3.33
C VAL A 101 12.05 5.98 4.71
N VAL A 102 10.93 6.17 5.39
CA VAL A 102 10.67 5.63 6.72
C VAL A 102 9.41 4.79 6.65
N TYR A 103 9.48 3.58 7.16
CA TYR A 103 8.37 2.63 7.23
C TYR A 103 8.05 2.30 8.69
N ASP A 104 6.90 2.74 9.19
CA ASP A 104 6.49 2.67 10.60
C ASP A 104 7.58 3.13 11.59
N GLY A 105 8.21 4.25 11.28
CA GLY A 105 9.25 4.85 12.11
C GLY A 105 10.66 4.26 11.92
N VAL A 106 10.80 3.20 11.11
CA VAL A 106 12.10 2.60 10.78
C VAL A 106 12.59 3.10 9.43
N GLN A 107 13.78 3.65 9.40
CA GLN A 107 14.39 4.08 8.14
C GLN A 107 14.73 2.88 7.26
N VAL A 108 14.30 2.94 6.01
CA VAL A 108 14.58 1.93 4.99
C VAL A 108 15.61 2.48 4.02
N ASP A 109 16.69 1.73 3.85
CA ASP A 109 17.78 2.09 2.96
C ASP A 109 18.17 0.91 2.06
N ASP A 110 18.75 1.25 0.92
CA ASP A 110 19.52 0.32 0.10
C ASP A 110 21.00 0.58 0.33
N CYS A 111 21.70 -0.42 0.85
CA CYS A 111 23.12 -0.31 1.19
C CYS A 111 24.04 -0.23 -0.04
N GLN A 112 23.57 -0.60 -1.22
CA GLN A 112 24.37 -0.62 -2.45
C GLN A 112 24.25 0.68 -3.24
N SER A 113 23.01 1.11 -3.54
CA SER A 113 22.72 2.26 -4.40
C SER A 113 22.28 3.51 -3.63
N GLY A 114 21.89 3.35 -2.38
CA GLY A 114 21.27 4.40 -1.60
C GLY A 114 19.85 4.79 -2.07
N GLN A 115 19.33 4.10 -3.08
CA GLN A 115 18.01 4.38 -3.67
C GLN A 115 17.02 3.31 -3.20
N VAL A 116 15.94 3.72 -2.56
CA VAL A 116 14.93 2.78 -2.10
C VAL A 116 13.99 2.41 -3.24
N ASP A 117 13.84 1.11 -3.49
CA ASP A 117 12.81 0.59 -4.38
C ASP A 117 11.45 0.59 -3.67
N LEU A 118 10.60 1.51 -4.07
CA LEU A 118 9.27 1.67 -3.48
C LEU A 118 8.24 0.65 -3.98
N SER A 119 8.57 -0.14 -5.02
CA SER A 119 7.70 -1.22 -5.50
C SER A 119 7.57 -2.37 -4.48
N ARG A 120 8.46 -2.42 -3.49
CA ARG A 120 8.39 -3.39 -2.40
C ARG A 120 7.22 -3.19 -1.45
N PHE A 121 6.66 -1.97 -1.38
CA PHE A 121 5.53 -1.65 -0.52
C PHE A 121 4.22 -1.72 -1.30
N THR A 122 3.20 -2.31 -0.69
CA THR A 122 1.84 -2.35 -1.26
C THR A 122 0.94 -1.38 -0.52
N LEU A 123 -0.05 -0.82 -1.22
CA LEU A 123 -1.00 0.12 -0.60
C LEU A 123 -2.04 -0.56 0.29
N ASP A 124 -2.22 -1.89 0.19
CA ASP A 124 -3.23 -2.64 0.95
C ASP A 124 -3.06 -2.57 2.46
N ASN A 125 -1.81 -2.43 2.90
CA ASN A 125 -1.43 -2.37 4.32
C ASN A 125 -1.11 -0.95 4.78
N ILE A 126 -1.25 0.07 3.92
CA ILE A 126 -0.85 1.43 4.24
C ILE A 126 -2.05 2.27 4.65
N SER A 127 -1.95 2.93 5.82
CA SER A 127 -2.93 3.89 6.32
C SER A 127 -2.68 5.31 5.85
N LEU A 128 -1.42 5.69 5.83
CA LEU A 128 -1.01 7.07 5.55
C LEU A 128 0.36 7.09 4.87
N ILE A 129 0.47 7.89 3.84
CA ILE A 129 1.75 8.29 3.27
C ILE A 129 1.89 9.79 3.50
N SER A 130 3.02 10.21 4.05
CA SER A 130 3.31 11.63 4.18
C SER A 130 4.66 11.97 3.57
N LEU A 131 4.70 13.09 2.88
CA LEU A 131 5.91 13.71 2.37
C LEU A 131 6.22 14.95 3.20
N GLN A 132 7.38 14.96 3.80
CA GLN A 132 7.93 16.11 4.51
C GLN A 132 9.15 16.63 3.74
N ILE A 133 9.15 17.91 3.46
CA ILE A 133 10.23 18.58 2.73
C ILE A 133 10.96 19.48 3.71
N GLY A 134 12.27 19.26 3.88
CA GLY A 134 13.09 19.97 4.85
C GLY A 134 13.25 19.21 6.15
N GLN A 135 13.67 19.90 7.20
CA GLN A 135 13.91 19.29 8.50
C GLN A 135 12.60 18.99 9.23
N ASP A 136 12.57 17.86 9.89
CA ASP A 136 11.51 17.47 10.81
C ASP A 136 11.89 17.91 12.23
N ASP A 137 10.87 18.26 13.02
CA ASP A 137 11.05 18.61 14.43
C ASP A 137 11.25 17.37 15.33
N ASN A 138 11.19 16.17 14.75
CA ASN A 138 11.41 14.91 15.47
C ASN A 138 12.90 14.67 15.75
N ILE A 139 13.33 14.95 16.97
CA ILE A 139 14.73 14.79 17.43
C ILE A 139 15.24 13.34 17.43
N TYR A 140 14.34 12.34 17.29
CA TYR A 140 14.69 10.92 17.29
C TYR A 140 14.99 10.36 15.90
N GLN A 141 15.04 11.22 14.89
CA GLN A 141 15.39 10.80 13.53
C GLN A 141 16.89 10.52 13.38
N SER A 142 17.20 9.68 12.38
CA SER A 142 18.61 9.42 12.03
C SER A 142 19.26 10.64 11.38
N ALA A 143 20.58 10.75 11.48
CA ALA A 143 21.36 11.80 10.82
C ALA A 143 21.14 11.81 9.29
N LYS A 144 20.92 10.63 8.68
CA LYS A 144 20.61 10.51 7.25
C LYS A 144 19.26 11.12 6.91
N SER A 145 18.26 10.97 7.79
CA SER A 145 16.94 11.61 7.62
C SER A 145 17.08 13.12 7.57
N TYR A 146 17.86 13.70 8.47
CA TYR A 146 18.12 15.16 8.48
C TYR A 146 18.90 15.62 7.25
N ALA A 147 19.76 14.78 6.69
CA ALA A 147 20.54 15.11 5.51
C ALA A 147 19.79 14.87 4.18
N SER A 148 18.54 14.34 4.25
CA SER A 148 17.74 14.04 3.05
C SER A 148 17.09 15.30 2.48
N ALA A 149 16.86 15.30 1.17
CA ALA A 149 16.13 16.36 0.47
C ALA A 149 14.66 16.46 0.89
N GLY A 150 14.13 15.38 1.39
CA GLY A 150 12.82 15.21 1.97
C GLY A 150 12.63 13.77 2.40
N MET A 151 11.60 13.57 3.22
CA MET A 151 11.27 12.29 3.83
C MET A 151 9.89 11.83 3.41
N ILE A 152 9.82 10.58 2.98
CA ILE A 152 8.57 9.86 2.76
C ILE A 152 8.36 8.97 3.97
N ASN A 153 7.34 9.28 4.76
CA ASN A 153 6.92 8.44 5.89
C ASN A 153 5.72 7.59 5.44
N ILE A 154 5.84 6.29 5.60
CA ILE A 154 4.82 5.31 5.28
C ILE A 154 4.38 4.68 6.59
N SER A 155 3.11 4.84 6.94
CA SER A 155 2.51 4.23 8.12
C SER A 155 1.55 3.15 7.72
N THR A 156 1.65 1.97 8.34
CA THR A 156 0.74 0.87 8.10
C THR A 156 -0.58 1.05 8.85
N LEU A 157 -1.61 0.33 8.43
CA LEU A 157 -2.92 0.34 9.08
C LEU A 157 -2.84 -0.09 10.54
N GLN A 158 -1.94 -0.99 10.86
CA GLN A 158 -1.74 -1.47 12.22
C GLN A 158 -1.08 -0.42 13.13
N ASP A 159 0.00 0.20 12.67
CA ASP A 159 0.68 1.24 13.47
C ASP A 159 -0.27 2.40 13.77
N TYR A 160 -1.08 2.76 12.80
CA TYR A 160 -2.09 3.80 12.94
C TYR A 160 -3.16 3.45 13.99
N THR A 161 -3.69 2.23 13.99
CA THR A 161 -4.75 1.82 14.92
C THR A 161 -4.27 1.79 16.37
N VAL A 162 -3.06 1.29 16.61
CA VAL A 162 -2.46 1.25 17.96
C VAL A 162 -2.26 2.64 18.55
N HIS A 163 -1.88 3.63 17.73
CA HIS A 163 -1.65 5.00 18.20
C HIS A 163 -2.92 5.80 18.47
N ASN A 164 -4.00 5.54 17.74
CA ASN A 164 -5.19 6.38 17.75
C ASN A 164 -6.38 5.78 18.51
N ASP A 165 -6.46 4.47 18.63
CA ASP A 165 -7.56 3.81 19.32
C ASP A 165 -7.17 3.49 20.78
N LYS A 166 -7.52 4.40 21.69
CA LYS A 166 -7.44 4.19 23.15
C LYS A 166 -8.57 3.32 23.70
N SER A 167 -9.37 2.73 22.83
CA SER A 167 -10.47 1.85 23.22
C SER A 167 -9.90 0.55 23.79
N THR A 168 -10.22 0.24 25.03
CA THR A 168 -9.89 -1.03 25.68
C THR A 168 -10.68 -2.22 25.13
N ARG A 169 -11.42 -2.04 24.06
CA ARG A 169 -12.22 -3.10 23.43
C ARG A 169 -11.34 -4.02 22.60
N LYS A 170 -11.50 -5.31 22.82
CA LYS A 170 -10.97 -6.34 21.92
C LYS A 170 -11.56 -6.12 20.53
N LYS A 171 -10.72 -5.81 19.58
CA LYS A 171 -11.12 -5.61 18.19
C LYS A 171 -10.35 -6.57 17.31
N THR A 172 -11.07 -7.26 16.45
CA THR A 172 -10.50 -8.16 15.44
C THR A 172 -10.89 -7.61 14.08
N ASP A 173 -9.91 -7.34 13.26
CA ASP A 173 -10.10 -6.92 11.88
C ASP A 173 -9.43 -7.93 10.95
N LEU A 174 -10.15 -8.42 9.97
CA LEU A 174 -9.66 -9.29 8.91
C LEU A 174 -10.08 -8.71 7.56
N SER A 175 -9.12 -8.41 6.74
CA SER A 175 -9.36 -7.91 5.39
C SER A 175 -8.64 -8.78 4.37
N THR A 176 -9.35 -9.12 3.31
CA THR A 176 -8.80 -9.87 2.17
C THR A 176 -9.09 -9.09 0.90
N THR A 177 -8.05 -8.83 0.12
CA THR A 177 -8.15 -8.13 -1.15
C THR A 177 -7.64 -9.04 -2.26
N ILE A 178 -8.37 -9.14 -3.35
CA ILE A 178 -7.93 -9.88 -4.55
C ILE A 178 -8.00 -8.91 -5.72
N ARG A 179 -6.87 -8.66 -6.35
CA ARG A 179 -6.79 -7.86 -7.57
C ARG A 179 -6.43 -8.75 -8.75
N THR A 180 -7.11 -8.54 -9.85
CA THR A 180 -6.81 -9.21 -11.12
C THR A 180 -6.76 -8.17 -12.22
N GLY A 181 -6.01 -8.44 -13.26
CA GLY A 181 -5.85 -7.47 -14.35
C GLY A 181 -5.33 -8.11 -15.63
N SER A 182 -5.03 -7.29 -16.61
CA SER A 182 -4.46 -7.69 -17.87
C SER A 182 -3.06 -8.32 -17.70
N TYR A 183 -2.62 -9.05 -18.68
CA TYR A 183 -1.28 -9.65 -18.75
C TYR A 183 -0.98 -10.65 -17.62
N GLY A 184 -2.00 -11.42 -17.20
CA GLY A 184 -1.85 -12.41 -16.15
C GLY A 184 -1.67 -11.81 -14.74
N PHE A 185 -2.00 -10.54 -14.55
CA PHE A 185 -1.88 -9.91 -13.23
C PHE A 185 -2.85 -10.53 -12.23
N PHE A 186 -2.30 -11.03 -11.12
CA PHE A 186 -3.03 -11.61 -10.01
C PHE A 186 -2.33 -11.24 -8.69
N SER A 187 -3.05 -10.58 -7.78
CA SER A 187 -2.49 -10.09 -6.53
C SER A 187 -3.49 -10.25 -5.37
N PRO A 188 -3.48 -11.39 -4.67
CA PRO A 188 -4.19 -11.58 -3.42
C PRO A 188 -3.39 -10.99 -2.25
N SER A 189 -4.08 -10.42 -1.27
CA SER A 189 -3.53 -9.98 0.00
C SER A 189 -4.45 -10.30 1.17
N LEU A 190 -3.86 -10.51 2.34
CA LEU A 190 -4.55 -10.78 3.59
C LEU A 190 -3.96 -9.89 4.68
N LEU A 191 -4.81 -9.15 5.35
CA LEU A 191 -4.47 -8.35 6.52
C LEU A 191 -5.28 -8.87 7.72
N PHE A 192 -4.59 -9.22 8.77
CA PHE A 192 -5.16 -9.62 10.05
C PHE A 192 -4.66 -8.69 11.14
N HIS A 193 -5.56 -8.18 11.95
CA HIS A 193 -5.24 -7.40 13.13
C HIS A 193 -6.11 -7.84 14.31
N GLN A 194 -5.48 -8.06 15.45
CA GLN A 194 -6.15 -8.40 16.71
C GLN A 194 -5.63 -7.49 17.83
N GLN A 195 -6.53 -6.72 18.42
CA GLN A 195 -6.22 -5.88 19.56
C GLN A 195 -6.75 -6.52 20.85
N PHE A 196 -5.88 -6.73 21.81
CA PHE A 196 -6.17 -7.04 23.19
C PHE A 196 -5.96 -5.78 24.05
N SER A 197 -6.25 -5.83 25.33
CA SER A 197 -6.14 -4.63 26.17
C SER A 197 -4.72 -4.03 26.22
N ARG A 198 -3.67 -4.85 26.17
CA ARG A 198 -2.27 -4.42 26.23
C ARG A 198 -1.42 -4.97 25.09
N LEU A 199 -1.96 -5.84 24.27
CA LEU A 199 -1.25 -6.53 23.21
C LEU A 199 -1.98 -6.31 21.89
N GLY A 200 -1.29 -5.74 20.90
CA GLY A 200 -1.69 -5.70 19.51
C GLY A 200 -0.92 -6.73 18.72
N ILE A 201 -1.60 -7.49 17.90
CA ILE A 201 -1.00 -8.47 16.98
C ILE A 201 -1.51 -8.15 15.58
N GLY A 202 -0.60 -8.04 14.63
CA GLY A 202 -0.96 -7.90 13.24
C GLY A 202 -0.12 -8.81 12.35
N ALA A 203 -0.75 -9.27 11.30
CA ALA A 203 -0.09 -10.03 10.25
C ALA A 203 -0.60 -9.55 8.89
N TYR A 204 0.32 -9.37 7.97
CA TYR A 204 0.03 -9.05 6.59
C TYR A 204 0.76 -10.00 5.67
N GLY A 205 0.09 -10.47 4.64
CA GLY A 205 0.68 -11.29 3.60
C GLY A 205 0.14 -10.92 2.24
N SER A 206 0.99 -10.84 1.23
CA SER A 206 0.55 -10.66 -0.16
C SER A 206 1.42 -11.44 -1.13
N TYR A 207 0.77 -11.88 -2.18
CA TYR A 207 1.39 -12.48 -3.35
C TYR A 207 1.05 -11.63 -4.56
N GLU A 208 1.97 -11.47 -5.48
CA GLU A 208 1.75 -10.73 -6.71
C GLU A 208 2.43 -11.46 -7.87
N ARG A 209 1.68 -11.69 -8.93
CA ARG A 209 2.18 -12.28 -10.17
C ARG A 209 1.65 -11.53 -11.37
N ALA A 210 2.49 -11.36 -12.39
CA ALA A 210 2.08 -10.94 -13.71
C ALA A 210 3.01 -11.57 -14.75
N ASP A 211 2.46 -11.95 -15.88
CA ASP A 211 3.26 -12.48 -17.00
C ASP A 211 3.92 -11.33 -17.80
N GLY A 212 3.32 -10.14 -17.79
CA GLY A 212 3.85 -8.91 -18.39
C GLY A 212 4.05 -8.97 -19.91
N VAL A 213 3.47 -9.96 -20.59
CA VAL A 213 3.64 -10.19 -22.03
C VAL A 213 2.57 -9.44 -22.80
N TYR A 214 2.97 -8.48 -23.64
CA TYR A 214 2.03 -7.73 -24.48
C TYR A 214 2.61 -7.37 -25.85
N ALA A 215 1.73 -7.23 -26.84
CA ALA A 215 2.11 -6.76 -28.16
C ALA A 215 2.11 -5.22 -28.21
N PHE A 216 3.08 -4.67 -28.88
CA PHE A 216 3.18 -3.24 -29.14
C PHE A 216 3.69 -2.93 -30.54
N LYS A 217 3.48 -1.71 -30.98
CA LYS A 217 3.95 -1.22 -32.28
C LYS A 217 5.16 -0.33 -32.08
N LEU A 218 6.30 -0.75 -32.62
CA LEU A 218 7.51 0.05 -32.64
C LEU A 218 7.55 0.85 -33.97
N LYS A 219 7.59 2.15 -33.87
CA LYS A 219 7.76 3.03 -35.01
C LYS A 219 9.22 3.47 -35.12
N ASN A 220 9.92 2.95 -36.10
CA ASN A 220 11.31 3.33 -36.39
C ASN A 220 11.36 4.02 -37.76
N GLY A 221 11.39 5.35 -37.75
CA GLY A 221 11.26 6.17 -38.96
C GLY A 221 9.93 5.93 -39.69
N ILE A 222 10.01 5.47 -40.95
CA ILE A 222 8.84 5.21 -41.79
C ILE A 222 8.28 3.79 -41.56
N LYS A 223 9.08 2.89 -40.96
CA LYS A 223 8.72 1.49 -40.77
C LYS A 223 8.04 1.29 -39.42
N THR A 224 6.87 0.64 -39.45
CA THR A 224 6.19 0.19 -38.23
C THR A 224 6.36 -1.31 -38.13
N ILE A 225 6.89 -1.80 -37.00
CA ILE A 225 7.11 -3.20 -36.70
C ILE A 225 6.20 -3.57 -35.53
N ASN A 226 5.54 -4.72 -35.62
CA ASN A 226 4.81 -5.28 -34.51
C ASN A 226 5.78 -6.13 -33.69
N GLU A 227 6.00 -5.74 -32.45
CA GLU A 227 6.88 -6.41 -31.50
C GLU A 227 6.07 -6.94 -30.32
N ARG A 228 6.65 -7.89 -29.58
CA ARG A 228 6.07 -8.44 -28.38
C ARG A 228 7.03 -8.28 -27.22
N ARG A 229 6.56 -7.60 -26.16
CA ARG A 229 7.30 -7.47 -24.93
C ARG A 229 7.33 -8.83 -24.23
N ASN A 230 8.52 -9.31 -23.95
CA ASN A 230 8.79 -10.54 -23.22
C ASN A 230 9.72 -10.24 -22.05
N ASN A 231 9.91 -11.21 -21.17
CA ASN A 231 10.81 -11.10 -20.02
C ASN A 231 10.48 -9.89 -19.11
N SER A 232 9.17 -9.69 -18.88
CA SER A 232 8.63 -8.68 -17.96
C SER A 232 7.69 -9.30 -16.94
N ASP A 233 7.85 -10.59 -16.72
CA ASP A 233 7.16 -11.35 -15.68
C ASP A 233 7.62 -10.91 -14.28
N ILE A 234 6.73 -11.04 -13.34
CA ILE A 234 7.00 -10.78 -11.93
C ILE A 234 6.34 -11.84 -11.07
N GLU A 235 7.03 -12.24 -10.04
CA GLU A 235 6.51 -13.01 -8.92
C GLU A 235 7.07 -12.44 -7.63
N THR A 236 6.19 -11.98 -6.73
CA THR A 236 6.59 -11.30 -5.50
C THR A 236 5.80 -11.84 -4.32
N TRP A 237 6.50 -12.09 -3.22
CA TRP A 237 5.94 -12.44 -1.92
C TRP A 237 6.31 -11.38 -0.91
N ARG A 238 5.33 -10.98 -0.09
CA ARG A 238 5.52 -10.04 1.02
C ARG A 238 4.87 -10.62 2.25
N GLY A 239 5.55 -10.52 3.37
CA GLY A 239 5.03 -10.95 4.67
C GLY A 239 5.46 -9.98 5.76
N GLU A 240 4.55 -9.69 6.69
CA GLU A 240 4.80 -8.79 7.79
C GLU A 240 4.11 -9.30 9.04
N ILE A 241 4.79 -9.25 10.18
CA ILE A 241 4.25 -9.55 11.50
C ILE A 241 4.63 -8.40 12.42
N ASN A 242 3.65 -7.87 13.12
CA ASN A 242 3.79 -6.79 14.07
C ASN A 242 3.24 -7.20 15.43
N LEU A 243 3.98 -6.90 16.48
CA LEU A 243 3.56 -7.10 17.86
C LEU A 243 3.79 -5.82 18.64
N ASP A 244 2.76 -5.29 19.25
CA ASP A 244 2.81 -4.10 20.08
C ASP A 244 2.36 -4.45 21.50
N TYR A 245 3.25 -4.30 22.46
CA TYR A 245 2.94 -4.61 23.86
C TYR A 245 3.12 -3.39 24.74
N GLN A 246 2.03 -2.95 25.35
CA GLN A 246 2.03 -1.85 26.29
C GLN A 246 2.47 -2.33 27.68
N LEU A 247 3.72 -2.05 28.03
CA LEU A 247 4.31 -2.38 29.34
C LEU A 247 3.64 -1.58 30.46
N ASN A 248 3.48 -0.27 30.22
CA ASN A 248 2.79 0.68 31.12
C ASN A 248 2.33 1.89 30.31
N ASP A 249 1.74 2.89 30.96
CA ASP A 249 1.18 4.10 30.30
C ASP A 249 2.23 4.96 29.58
N LYS A 250 3.53 4.73 29.83
CA LYS A 250 4.64 5.51 29.28
C LYS A 250 5.56 4.71 28.36
N GLN A 251 5.39 3.38 28.31
CA GLN A 251 6.30 2.49 27.60
C GLN A 251 5.54 1.48 26.76
N THR A 252 5.85 1.40 25.49
CA THR A 252 5.34 0.41 24.56
C THR A 252 6.53 -0.30 23.89
N LEU A 253 6.52 -1.62 23.92
CA LEU A 253 7.45 -2.45 23.18
C LEU A 253 6.83 -2.80 21.84
N LYS A 254 7.52 -2.45 20.75
CA LYS A 254 7.12 -2.80 19.38
C LYS A 254 8.12 -3.77 18.78
N TRP A 255 7.62 -4.82 18.18
CA TRP A 255 8.40 -5.75 17.38
C TRP A 255 7.79 -5.89 16.01
N LYS A 256 8.60 -5.69 14.99
CA LYS A 256 8.21 -5.76 13.59
C LYS A 256 9.14 -6.65 12.81
N THR A 257 8.57 -7.56 12.05
CA THR A 257 9.29 -8.38 11.08
C THR A 257 8.69 -8.17 9.70
N TYR A 258 9.53 -7.88 8.73
CA TYR A 258 9.15 -7.70 7.34
C TYR A 258 10.00 -8.60 6.46
N GLY A 259 9.36 -9.37 5.60
CA GLY A 259 9.98 -10.22 4.58
C GLY A 259 9.51 -9.85 3.18
N PHE A 260 10.44 -9.77 2.25
CA PHE A 260 10.17 -9.47 0.86
C PHE A 260 11.06 -10.33 -0.04
N THR A 261 10.46 -10.97 -1.02
CA THR A 261 11.19 -11.64 -2.09
C THR A 261 10.51 -11.36 -3.42
N SER A 262 11.29 -11.11 -4.46
CA SER A 262 10.78 -10.80 -5.78
C SER A 262 11.65 -11.44 -6.85
N HIS A 263 11.01 -12.18 -7.73
CA HIS A 263 11.56 -12.66 -8.99
C HIS A 263 10.98 -11.82 -10.11
N ARG A 264 11.82 -11.25 -10.95
CA ARG A 264 11.33 -10.39 -12.03
C ARG A 264 12.18 -10.54 -13.28
N GLY A 265 11.54 -10.62 -14.42
CA GLY A 265 12.16 -10.48 -15.71
C GLY A 265 12.61 -9.04 -15.95
N LEU A 266 13.73 -8.86 -16.62
CA LEU A 266 14.21 -7.54 -17.03
C LEU A 266 14.11 -7.47 -18.56
N PRO A 267 13.04 -6.84 -19.06
CA PRO A 267 12.88 -6.70 -20.51
C PRO A 267 13.99 -5.79 -21.06
N GLY A 268 14.64 -6.23 -22.11
CA GLY A 268 15.64 -5.44 -22.81
C GLY A 268 15.12 -4.10 -23.34
N ALA A 269 16.04 -3.23 -23.77
CA ALA A 269 15.68 -2.03 -24.50
C ALA A 269 14.99 -2.42 -25.84
N VAL A 270 14.07 -1.58 -26.27
CA VAL A 270 13.33 -1.72 -27.52
C VAL A 270 13.92 -0.78 -28.57
#